data_c1a23a2158674c37d8df878350ee3f9e
#
_entry.id   c1a23a2158674c37d8df878350ee3f9e
#
_cell.length_a   1.000
_cell.length_b   1.000
_cell.length_c   1.000
_cell.angle_alpha   90.00
_cell.angle_beta   90.00
_cell.angle_gamma   90.00
#
_symmetry.space_group_name_H-M   'P 1'
#
loop_
_entity.id
_entity.type
_entity.pdbx_description
1 polymer ?
#
loop_
_entity_poly.entity_id
_entity_poly.type
_entity_poly.pdbx_seq_one_letter_code
_entity_poly.pdbx_strand_id
1 'polypeptide(L)'
;MMNTLRKWSSVAVTCGLIWVSSWDSHAQERQFLDLVGAGPVGPMPSAANIQVPYITWGGDMATFNANGGLTTKAGSLFQKQGLNLRLVPGDDFVQQVRDYRAGKSPFLRGTFHMIGLASEVIGADPRTKGVVVLQMTWSAGDHMIARANLKTVTDLKGKTIALQQGGPHVGMLDDVLKSAQLTWNDIQVIWTKDLTASPDSPAELFRKRNDIDACFAITPDMVGLCGGLHNTGSGAEGTVKGARVLVSTAELSRSIADVYVCRKDFYDANKELVTKFVAAYLKACEEIIDLKNQHESSPSQPYLNLLQMTQDIYGKTTIPVLDDAHGLLADCTFAGYPGNVAFFTEQGNLHGFEAFQKAALDLAVGRGYAKDRFGLFPSGLDYQSPLFLNYLTRTSIERQDRFRAEVVREEIEALSAGGGLDERTILSFTINFEPNQTTFSAEQYGAEFKRVVETADKFGNAVIAIRGHSDPTKTLLDLVKAGMAKGALKRSGTSGNYSYSLNGRPLDLSSTAALINLIETGAFDGVPEINPRETMQSALNLSRSRADQVRDSVVGYAKAQGLALDKTQIQPLGVGVREPFIAKPANMDEAKQNMRVEFRILRVQAEAAKPTDFDF
;
A
#
# COMPACT_ATOMS: atom_id res chain seq x y z
N MET A 1 -40.10 -77.02 39.22
CA MET A 1 -40.18 -77.70 37.89
C MET A 1 -39.95 -76.66 36.85
N MET A 2 -38.72 -76.68 36.29
CA MET A 2 -38.44 -76.74 34.86
C MET A 2 -38.84 -75.43 34.13
N ASN A 3 -38.05 -74.73 33.37
CA ASN A 3 -36.75 -75.00 32.76
C ASN A 3 -36.24 -73.64 32.23
N THR A 4 -34.98 -73.38 32.48
CA THR A 4 -34.18 -72.33 31.94
C THR A 4 -33.89 -72.52 30.45
N LEU A 5 -33.99 -71.45 29.65
CA LEU A 5 -33.30 -71.35 28.38
C LEU A 5 -32.64 -69.98 28.25
N ARG A 6 -31.31 -70.01 28.30
CA ARG A 6 -30.41 -68.90 28.00
C ARG A 6 -30.51 -68.58 26.52
N LYS A 7 -30.77 -67.30 26.19
CA LYS A 7 -30.46 -66.76 24.85
C LYS A 7 -29.24 -65.86 24.99
N TRP A 8 -28.20 -66.21 24.27
CA TRP A 8 -27.03 -65.40 24.01
C TRP A 8 -27.41 -64.31 23.00
N SER A 9 -27.26 -63.07 23.40
CA SER A 9 -27.34 -61.92 22.48
C SER A 9 -25.92 -61.51 22.08
N SER A 10 -25.59 -61.69 20.83
CA SER A 10 -24.36 -61.20 20.19
C SER A 10 -24.39 -59.65 20.18
N VAL A 11 -23.48 -59.05 20.87
CA VAL A 11 -23.22 -57.60 20.77
C VAL A 11 -22.34 -57.41 19.50
N ALA A 12 -22.96 -56.89 18.45
CA ALA A 12 -22.24 -56.38 17.28
C ALA A 12 -21.67 -55.01 17.66
N VAL A 13 -20.35 -54.96 17.82
CA VAL A 13 -19.63 -53.67 17.93
C VAL A 13 -19.57 -53.08 16.53
N THR A 14 -20.45 -52.12 16.27
CA THR A 14 -20.37 -51.28 15.08
C THR A 14 -19.30 -50.21 15.30
N CYS A 15 -18.10 -50.44 14.76
CA CYS A 15 -17.11 -49.37 14.62
C CYS A 15 -17.68 -48.29 13.68
N GLY A 16 -18.23 -47.26 14.29
CA GLY A 16 -18.55 -46.03 13.57
C GLY A 16 -17.24 -45.38 13.12
N LEU A 17 -16.91 -45.50 11.85
CA LEU A 17 -15.95 -44.63 11.19
C LEU A 17 -16.49 -43.19 11.29
N ILE A 18 -15.98 -42.44 12.26
CA ILE A 18 -16.13 -40.97 12.27
C ILE A 18 -15.30 -40.51 11.07
N TRP A 19 -16.00 -40.25 9.97
CA TRP A 19 -15.47 -39.39 8.92
C TRP A 19 -15.25 -38.00 9.56
N VAL A 20 -14.02 -37.74 9.97
CA VAL A 20 -13.56 -36.40 10.14
C VAL A 20 -13.52 -35.84 8.72
N SER A 21 -14.61 -35.20 8.32
CA SER A 21 -14.56 -34.32 7.16
C SER A 21 -13.48 -33.29 7.44
N SER A 22 -12.32 -33.46 6.82
CA SER A 22 -11.37 -32.39 6.63
C SER A 22 -12.18 -31.23 6.05
N TRP A 23 -12.34 -30.20 6.83
CA TRP A 23 -12.84 -28.96 6.31
C TRP A 23 -11.77 -28.46 5.35
N ASP A 24 -11.96 -28.77 4.07
CA ASP A 24 -11.27 -28.09 2.99
C ASP A 24 -11.69 -26.63 3.05
N SER A 25 -10.93 -25.86 3.84
CA SER A 25 -11.12 -24.43 4.03
C SER A 25 -10.54 -23.61 2.87
N HIS A 26 -10.59 -24.12 1.65
CA HIS A 26 -10.52 -23.31 0.46
C HIS A 26 -11.95 -22.89 0.12
N ALA A 27 -12.46 -21.87 0.84
CA ALA A 27 -13.67 -21.20 0.40
C ALA A 27 -13.38 -20.69 -1.02
N GLN A 28 -13.91 -21.38 -2.02
CA GLN A 28 -13.79 -21.00 -3.41
C GLN A 28 -14.36 -19.59 -3.55
N GLU A 29 -13.65 -18.69 -4.19
CA GLU A 29 -14.17 -17.36 -4.48
C GLU A 29 -15.48 -17.51 -5.24
N ARG A 30 -16.51 -16.79 -4.76
CA ARG A 30 -17.83 -16.80 -5.37
C ARG A 30 -17.91 -15.70 -6.40
N GLN A 31 -18.61 -15.95 -7.52
CA GLN A 31 -18.97 -14.86 -8.41
C GLN A 31 -19.73 -13.78 -7.63
N PHE A 32 -19.48 -12.52 -7.93
CA PHE A 32 -20.14 -11.43 -7.22
C PHE A 32 -21.68 -11.51 -7.40
N LEU A 33 -22.12 -12.05 -8.53
CA LEU A 33 -23.53 -12.33 -8.80
C LEU A 33 -24.14 -13.29 -7.76
N ASP A 34 -23.40 -14.30 -7.30
CA ASP A 34 -23.90 -15.25 -6.29
C ASP A 34 -24.07 -14.59 -4.93
N LEU A 35 -23.26 -13.57 -4.62
CA LEU A 35 -23.39 -12.76 -3.40
C LEU A 35 -24.61 -11.84 -3.45
N VAL A 36 -24.84 -11.19 -4.60
CA VAL A 36 -25.94 -10.24 -4.79
C VAL A 36 -27.27 -10.95 -5.03
N GLY A 37 -27.27 -12.05 -5.77
CA GLY A 37 -28.44 -12.79 -6.23
C GLY A 37 -29.07 -12.21 -7.50
N ALA A 38 -29.83 -13.03 -8.20
CA ALA A 38 -30.48 -12.71 -9.46
C ALA A 38 -31.81 -11.94 -9.23
N GLY A 39 -31.74 -10.67 -8.86
CA GLY A 39 -32.89 -9.79 -8.78
C GLY A 39 -33.16 -9.02 -10.09
N PRO A 40 -34.41 -8.60 -10.39
CA PRO A 40 -34.68 -7.75 -11.55
C PRO A 40 -34.06 -6.36 -11.39
N VAL A 41 -33.73 -5.72 -12.51
CA VAL A 41 -33.33 -4.31 -12.52
C VAL A 41 -34.62 -3.45 -12.41
N GLY A 42 -34.68 -2.66 -11.35
CA GLY A 42 -35.76 -1.75 -11.07
C GLY A 42 -35.72 -0.47 -11.94
N PRO A 43 -36.77 0.38 -11.84
CA PRO A 43 -36.85 1.63 -12.58
C PRO A 43 -35.71 2.59 -12.18
N MET A 44 -35.48 3.63 -12.98
CA MET A 44 -34.61 4.74 -12.63
C MET A 44 -35.09 5.42 -11.35
N PRO A 45 -34.21 5.70 -10.36
CA PRO A 45 -34.59 6.42 -9.15
C PRO A 45 -35.10 7.83 -9.43
N SER A 46 -35.95 8.35 -8.54
CA SER A 46 -36.45 9.73 -8.63
C SER A 46 -35.34 10.75 -8.25
N ALA A 47 -35.23 11.82 -9.04
CA ALA A 47 -34.37 12.94 -8.74
C ALA A 47 -34.90 13.89 -7.63
N ALA A 48 -36.17 13.72 -7.23
CA ALA A 48 -36.79 14.58 -6.21
C ALA A 48 -36.37 14.24 -4.76
N ASN A 49 -36.02 12.97 -4.51
CA ASN A 49 -35.57 12.52 -3.20
C ASN A 49 -34.53 11.37 -3.41
N ILE A 50 -33.28 11.74 -3.41
CA ILE A 50 -32.20 10.84 -3.81
C ILE A 50 -31.62 10.16 -2.57
N GLN A 51 -31.58 8.82 -2.58
CA GLN A 51 -30.81 8.08 -1.59
C GLN A 51 -29.34 8.00 -2.02
N VAL A 52 -28.43 8.34 -1.09
CA VAL A 52 -26.99 8.28 -1.30
C VAL A 52 -26.39 7.41 -0.19
N PRO A 53 -25.72 6.30 -0.53
CA PRO A 53 -25.06 5.49 0.47
C PRO A 53 -23.82 6.20 1.01
N TYR A 54 -23.54 5.99 2.30
CA TYR A 54 -22.28 6.32 2.94
C TYR A 54 -21.73 5.08 3.65
N ILE A 55 -20.43 5.05 3.89
CA ILE A 55 -19.77 4.01 4.69
C ILE A 55 -19.10 4.63 5.92
N THR A 56 -18.76 3.81 6.88
CA THR A 56 -18.04 4.23 8.09
C THR A 56 -16.59 4.57 7.75
N TRP A 57 -16.38 5.78 7.19
CA TRP A 57 -15.09 6.25 6.69
C TRP A 57 -14.94 7.77 6.78
N GLY A 58 -13.69 8.26 6.95
CA GLY A 58 -13.41 9.70 7.06
C GLY A 58 -13.82 10.53 5.87
N GLY A 59 -13.70 9.98 4.64
CA GLY A 59 -14.10 10.66 3.42
C GLY A 59 -15.59 10.99 3.33
N ASP A 60 -16.45 10.22 4.00
CA ASP A 60 -17.91 10.44 4.05
C ASP A 60 -18.31 11.63 4.94
N MET A 61 -17.40 12.10 5.81
CA MET A 61 -17.60 13.32 6.60
C MET A 61 -17.84 14.55 5.70
N ALA A 62 -17.21 14.60 4.50
CA ALA A 62 -17.49 15.64 3.53
C ALA A 62 -18.92 15.56 2.98
N THR A 63 -19.46 14.35 2.79
CA THR A 63 -20.87 14.17 2.40
C THR A 63 -21.81 14.63 3.51
N PHE A 64 -21.48 14.33 4.79
CA PHE A 64 -22.27 14.79 5.94
C PHE A 64 -22.23 16.32 6.09
N ASN A 65 -21.05 16.93 5.96
CA ASN A 65 -20.90 18.38 5.99
C ASN A 65 -21.69 19.05 4.87
N ALA A 66 -21.56 18.55 3.64
CA ALA A 66 -22.28 19.09 2.49
C ALA A 66 -23.81 18.98 2.64
N ASN A 67 -24.30 17.96 3.34
CA ASN A 67 -25.74 17.70 3.55
C ASN A 67 -26.29 18.36 4.82
N GLY A 68 -25.42 18.66 5.79
CA GLY A 68 -25.79 19.12 7.12
C GLY A 68 -26.34 18.00 8.02
N GLY A 69 -26.02 16.72 7.72
CA GLY A 69 -26.45 15.52 8.42
C GLY A 69 -27.07 14.47 7.47
N LEU A 70 -27.90 13.56 7.97
CA LEU A 70 -28.47 12.46 7.16
C LEU A 70 -29.54 12.90 6.15
N THR A 71 -30.16 14.05 6.34
CA THR A 71 -31.11 14.66 5.38
C THR A 71 -30.66 16.07 5.07
N THR A 72 -30.89 16.50 3.83
CA THR A 72 -30.48 17.85 3.38
C THR A 72 -31.11 18.93 4.24
N LYS A 73 -30.28 19.67 4.96
CA LYS A 73 -30.70 20.80 5.82
C LYS A 73 -30.72 22.11 5.05
N ALA A 74 -31.58 23.02 5.47
CA ALA A 74 -31.60 24.39 4.96
C ALA A 74 -30.24 25.08 5.19
N GLY A 75 -29.72 25.72 4.14
CA GLY A 75 -28.42 26.39 4.16
C GLY A 75 -27.21 25.50 3.94
N SER A 76 -27.38 24.17 3.86
CA SER A 76 -26.31 23.24 3.53
C SER A 76 -25.81 23.41 2.08
N LEU A 77 -24.61 22.91 1.79
CA LEU A 77 -24.03 23.02 0.44
C LEU A 77 -24.90 22.33 -0.61
N PHE A 78 -25.41 21.13 -0.32
CA PHE A 78 -26.30 20.42 -1.23
C PHE A 78 -27.61 21.18 -1.45
N GLN A 79 -28.22 21.74 -0.40
CA GLN A 79 -29.45 22.52 -0.54
C GLN A 79 -29.23 23.78 -1.39
N LYS A 80 -28.12 24.48 -1.22
CA LYS A 80 -27.77 25.66 -2.06
C LYS A 80 -27.59 25.30 -3.54
N GLN A 81 -27.25 24.05 -3.84
CA GLN A 81 -27.17 23.51 -5.20
C GLN A 81 -28.51 22.91 -5.70
N GLY A 82 -29.60 23.03 -4.92
CA GLY A 82 -30.91 22.52 -5.27
C GLY A 82 -31.07 21.01 -5.13
N LEU A 83 -30.20 20.35 -4.37
CA LEU A 83 -30.23 18.92 -4.11
C LEU A 83 -31.06 18.62 -2.85
N ASN A 84 -31.81 17.51 -2.89
CA ASN A 84 -32.54 16.95 -1.75
C ASN A 84 -32.13 15.48 -1.59
N LEU A 85 -31.25 15.22 -0.61
CA LEU A 85 -30.61 13.93 -0.42
C LEU A 85 -31.01 13.33 0.92
N ARG A 86 -31.12 12.01 0.94
CA ARG A 86 -31.17 11.19 2.14
C ARG A 86 -29.97 10.25 2.15
N LEU A 87 -29.08 10.44 3.10
CA LEU A 87 -27.93 9.58 3.29
C LEU A 87 -28.36 8.29 4.02
N VAL A 88 -27.88 7.14 3.54
CA VAL A 88 -28.25 5.82 4.06
C VAL A 88 -26.99 4.99 4.32
N PRO A 89 -26.95 4.17 5.40
CA PRO A 89 -25.81 3.28 5.68
C PRO A 89 -25.56 2.32 4.53
N GLY A 90 -24.29 2.13 4.19
CA GLY A 90 -23.85 1.33 3.06
C GLY A 90 -22.64 0.44 3.33
N ASP A 91 -22.29 0.15 4.59
CA ASP A 91 -21.15 -0.73 4.91
C ASP A 91 -21.32 -2.15 4.35
N ASP A 92 -22.58 -2.64 4.19
CA ASP A 92 -22.86 -3.84 3.40
C ASP A 92 -22.88 -3.50 1.89
N PHE A 93 -21.74 -3.63 1.25
CA PHE A 93 -21.59 -3.32 -0.17
C PHE A 93 -22.46 -4.23 -1.07
N VAL A 94 -22.66 -5.48 -0.69
CA VAL A 94 -23.54 -6.40 -1.43
C VAL A 94 -24.99 -5.88 -1.41
N GLN A 95 -25.45 -5.38 -0.26
CA GLN A 95 -26.77 -4.76 -0.14
C GLN A 95 -26.85 -3.44 -0.91
N GLN A 96 -25.80 -2.63 -0.92
CA GLN A 96 -25.76 -1.43 -1.79
C GLN A 96 -25.97 -1.78 -3.26
N VAL A 97 -25.29 -2.85 -3.76
CA VAL A 97 -25.45 -3.29 -5.16
C VAL A 97 -26.87 -3.78 -5.43
N ARG A 98 -27.53 -4.46 -4.47
CA ARG A 98 -28.95 -4.83 -4.58
C ARG A 98 -29.86 -3.61 -4.68
N ASP A 99 -29.66 -2.62 -3.83
CA ASP A 99 -30.46 -1.40 -3.78
C ASP A 99 -30.25 -0.52 -5.03
N TYR A 100 -29.02 -0.45 -5.53
CA TYR A 100 -28.67 0.20 -6.79
C TYR A 100 -29.39 -0.45 -7.98
N ARG A 101 -29.33 -1.78 -8.11
CA ARG A 101 -30.03 -2.51 -9.17
C ARG A 101 -31.54 -2.37 -9.06
N ALA A 102 -32.07 -2.42 -7.86
CA ALA A 102 -33.51 -2.28 -7.61
C ALA A 102 -34.03 -0.85 -7.82
N GLY A 103 -33.16 0.13 -8.08
CA GLY A 103 -33.55 1.53 -8.31
C GLY A 103 -33.94 2.29 -7.03
N LYS A 104 -33.49 1.83 -5.85
CA LYS A 104 -33.66 2.55 -4.58
C LYS A 104 -32.65 3.69 -4.43
N SER A 105 -31.39 3.46 -4.83
CA SER A 105 -30.34 4.46 -4.88
C SER A 105 -29.75 4.54 -6.29
N PRO A 106 -29.52 5.74 -6.84
CA PRO A 106 -28.76 5.90 -8.08
C PRO A 106 -27.27 5.82 -7.88
N PHE A 107 -26.77 5.76 -6.62
CA PHE A 107 -25.36 5.78 -6.30
C PHE A 107 -24.90 4.47 -5.64
N LEU A 108 -23.63 4.13 -5.89
CA LEU A 108 -22.82 3.20 -5.10
C LEU A 108 -21.67 3.99 -4.46
N ARG A 109 -21.29 3.59 -3.25
CA ARG A 109 -20.14 4.08 -2.50
C ARG A 109 -19.25 2.91 -2.13
N GLY A 110 -17.98 2.96 -2.49
CA GLY A 110 -17.02 1.91 -2.18
C GLY A 110 -15.63 2.27 -2.69
N THR A 111 -14.68 1.35 -2.54
CA THR A 111 -13.39 1.49 -3.22
C THR A 111 -13.52 1.16 -4.71
N PHE A 112 -12.64 1.70 -5.54
CA PHE A 112 -12.71 1.45 -6.98
C PHE A 112 -12.61 -0.06 -7.30
N HIS A 113 -11.78 -0.79 -6.56
CA HIS A 113 -11.67 -2.25 -6.74
C HIS A 113 -12.96 -2.97 -6.35
N MET A 114 -13.63 -2.61 -5.25
CA MET A 114 -14.94 -3.20 -4.90
C MET A 114 -15.97 -3.00 -6.01
N ILE A 115 -16.02 -1.80 -6.60
CA ILE A 115 -16.87 -1.51 -7.76
C ILE A 115 -16.49 -2.40 -8.95
N GLY A 116 -15.20 -2.60 -9.19
CA GLY A 116 -14.68 -3.50 -10.22
C GLY A 116 -15.12 -4.95 -10.00
N LEU A 117 -15.07 -5.47 -8.76
CA LEU A 117 -15.54 -6.82 -8.44
C LEU A 117 -17.05 -6.98 -8.76
N ALA A 118 -17.85 -5.93 -8.59
CA ALA A 118 -19.27 -5.91 -8.89
C ALA A 118 -19.61 -5.58 -10.37
N SER A 119 -18.60 -5.30 -11.21
CA SER A 119 -18.76 -4.72 -12.54
C SER A 119 -19.65 -5.54 -13.48
N GLU A 120 -19.57 -6.88 -13.45
CA GLU A 120 -20.46 -7.75 -14.23
C GLU A 120 -21.92 -7.58 -13.79
N VAL A 121 -22.19 -7.58 -12.49
CA VAL A 121 -23.53 -7.50 -11.91
C VAL A 121 -24.21 -6.16 -12.23
N ILE A 122 -23.48 -5.06 -12.17
CA ILE A 122 -24.02 -3.73 -12.49
C ILE A 122 -23.97 -3.43 -13.98
N GLY A 123 -23.05 -4.06 -14.73
CA GLY A 123 -22.82 -3.82 -16.15
C GLY A 123 -23.69 -4.65 -17.09
N ALA A 124 -24.30 -5.73 -16.60
CA ALA A 124 -25.13 -6.64 -17.42
C ALA A 124 -26.37 -5.96 -18.03
N ASP A 125 -26.96 -4.99 -17.35
CA ASP A 125 -28.07 -4.18 -17.88
C ASP A 125 -27.55 -2.78 -18.27
N PRO A 126 -27.83 -2.28 -19.47
CA PRO A 126 -27.38 -0.95 -19.91
C PRO A 126 -27.75 0.20 -18.97
N ARG A 127 -28.88 0.10 -18.26
CA ARG A 127 -29.39 1.11 -17.33
C ARG A 127 -28.55 1.23 -16.07
N THR A 128 -28.01 0.10 -15.62
CA THR A 128 -27.28 0.02 -14.34
C THR A 128 -25.76 0.08 -14.51
N LYS A 129 -25.24 0.25 -15.74
CA LYS A 129 -23.80 0.46 -15.94
C LYS A 129 -23.29 1.58 -15.04
N GLY A 130 -22.11 1.38 -14.45
CA GLY A 130 -21.55 2.34 -13.51
C GLY A 130 -20.83 3.49 -14.22
N VAL A 131 -21.17 4.73 -13.87
CA VAL A 131 -20.41 5.93 -14.19
C VAL A 131 -19.70 6.38 -12.93
N VAL A 132 -18.37 6.31 -12.90
CA VAL A 132 -17.57 6.82 -11.77
C VAL A 132 -17.60 8.34 -11.84
N VAL A 133 -18.23 8.98 -10.87
CA VAL A 133 -18.50 10.43 -10.92
C VAL A 133 -17.56 11.24 -10.04
N LEU A 134 -16.96 10.60 -9.03
CA LEU A 134 -16.12 11.28 -8.04
C LEU A 134 -15.10 10.31 -7.46
N GLN A 135 -13.84 10.70 -7.44
CA GLN A 135 -12.85 10.16 -6.53
C GLN A 135 -12.86 11.00 -5.25
N MET A 136 -13.14 10.36 -4.12
CA MET A 136 -13.31 11.02 -2.83
C MET A 136 -11.98 11.20 -2.12
N THR A 137 -11.38 10.06 -1.78
CA THR A 137 -10.17 9.98 -0.95
C THR A 137 -9.23 8.88 -1.41
N TRP A 138 -8.00 8.96 -0.92
CA TRP A 138 -7.08 7.84 -0.78
C TRP A 138 -7.11 7.38 0.66
N SER A 139 -7.06 6.06 0.88
CA SER A 139 -6.95 5.51 2.22
C SER A 139 -5.52 5.61 2.75
N ALA A 140 -5.39 5.91 4.05
CA ALA A 140 -4.17 5.76 4.85
C ALA A 140 -4.38 4.85 6.07
N GLY A 141 -5.59 4.33 6.28
CA GLY A 141 -6.03 3.56 7.45
C GLY A 141 -6.19 2.05 7.22
N ASP A 142 -5.65 1.49 6.14
CA ASP A 142 -5.68 0.06 5.85
C ASP A 142 -4.30 -0.56 5.99
N HIS A 143 -4.21 -1.70 6.68
CA HIS A 143 -2.93 -2.28 7.08
C HIS A 143 -2.91 -3.79 6.84
N MET A 144 -1.75 -4.30 6.40
CA MET A 144 -1.42 -5.72 6.47
C MET A 144 -0.56 -5.95 7.70
N ILE A 145 -1.07 -6.72 8.66
CA ILE A 145 -0.37 -7.12 9.88
C ILE A 145 0.21 -8.51 9.68
N ALA A 146 1.46 -8.72 10.08
CA ALA A 146 2.15 -9.99 9.91
C ALA A 146 2.82 -10.46 11.20
N ARG A 147 3.07 -11.78 11.29
CA ARG A 147 3.87 -12.41 12.34
C ARG A 147 5.34 -11.96 12.24
N ALA A 148 6.08 -12.08 13.35
CA ALA A 148 7.46 -11.62 13.49
C ALA A 148 8.47 -12.17 12.47
N ASN A 149 8.18 -13.34 11.89
CA ASN A 149 9.05 -13.99 10.90
C ASN A 149 8.96 -13.38 9.49
N LEU A 150 7.94 -12.57 9.18
CA LEU A 150 7.83 -11.85 7.93
C LEU A 150 8.43 -10.45 8.09
N LYS A 151 9.42 -10.12 7.27
CA LYS A 151 10.15 -8.85 7.36
C LYS A 151 9.76 -7.87 6.26
N THR A 152 9.53 -8.37 5.07
CA THR A 152 9.14 -7.61 3.86
C THR A 152 7.99 -8.30 3.15
N VAL A 153 7.37 -7.62 2.20
CA VAL A 153 6.26 -8.19 1.40
C VAL A 153 6.70 -9.36 0.51
N THR A 154 7.99 -9.51 0.24
CA THR A 154 8.52 -10.68 -0.49
C THR A 154 8.46 -11.97 0.33
N ASP A 155 8.39 -11.88 1.66
CA ASP A 155 8.28 -13.03 2.56
C ASP A 155 6.87 -13.66 2.55
N LEU A 156 5.90 -13.04 1.86
CA LEU A 156 4.54 -13.55 1.72
C LEU A 156 4.45 -14.84 0.88
N LYS A 157 5.49 -15.19 0.13
CA LYS A 157 5.48 -16.42 -0.67
C LYS A 157 5.27 -17.65 0.20
N GLY A 158 4.25 -18.47 -0.13
CA GLY A 158 3.86 -19.66 0.61
C GLY A 158 3.10 -19.39 1.91
N LYS A 159 2.67 -18.16 2.17
CA LYS A 159 2.03 -17.74 3.43
C LYS A 159 0.52 -17.76 3.36
N THR A 160 -0.09 -17.88 4.54
CA THR A 160 -1.55 -17.85 4.73
C THR A 160 -1.98 -16.45 5.18
N ILE A 161 -2.90 -15.84 4.42
CA ILE A 161 -3.36 -14.46 4.61
C ILE A 161 -4.87 -14.45 4.83
N ALA A 162 -5.35 -13.78 5.88
CA ALA A 162 -6.77 -13.59 6.14
C ALA A 162 -7.24 -12.19 5.69
N LEU A 163 -8.36 -12.14 4.92
CA LEU A 163 -9.01 -10.89 4.50
C LEU A 163 -10.48 -11.09 4.18
N GLN A 164 -11.26 -10.00 4.19
CA GLN A 164 -12.69 -10.03 3.87
C GLN A 164 -12.93 -10.33 2.39
N GLN A 165 -13.86 -11.25 2.12
CA GLN A 165 -14.28 -11.58 0.75
C GLN A 165 -15.03 -10.40 0.11
N GLY A 166 -14.56 -9.95 -1.07
CA GLY A 166 -15.17 -8.85 -1.80
C GLY A 166 -15.01 -7.48 -1.14
N GLY A 167 -14.20 -7.38 -0.07
CA GLY A 167 -13.94 -6.15 0.67
C GLY A 167 -12.81 -5.29 0.08
N PRO A 168 -12.49 -4.17 0.73
CA PRO A 168 -11.53 -3.18 0.23
C PRO A 168 -10.12 -3.74 0.06
N HIS A 169 -9.74 -4.69 0.88
CA HIS A 169 -8.38 -5.23 0.93
C HIS A 169 -8.04 -6.21 -0.21
N VAL A 170 -9.03 -6.67 -1.01
CA VAL A 170 -8.77 -7.56 -2.15
C VAL A 170 -7.89 -6.85 -3.19
N GLY A 171 -8.19 -5.58 -3.48
CA GLY A 171 -7.36 -4.76 -4.37
C GLY A 171 -6.00 -4.42 -3.78
N MET A 172 -5.94 -4.11 -2.48
CA MET A 172 -4.67 -3.84 -1.79
C MET A 172 -3.73 -5.06 -1.80
N LEU A 173 -4.27 -6.26 -1.56
CA LEU A 173 -3.46 -7.49 -1.63
C LEU A 173 -2.91 -7.71 -3.05
N ASP A 174 -3.69 -7.45 -4.08
CA ASP A 174 -3.25 -7.54 -5.48
C ASP A 174 -2.08 -6.59 -5.77
N ASP A 175 -2.16 -5.34 -5.30
CA ASP A 175 -1.08 -4.36 -5.42
C ASP A 175 0.18 -4.77 -4.65
N VAL A 176 0.03 -5.30 -3.43
CA VAL A 176 1.14 -5.80 -2.61
C VAL A 176 1.84 -6.97 -3.30
N LEU A 177 1.09 -7.97 -3.79
CA LEU A 177 1.64 -9.12 -4.49
C LEU A 177 2.38 -8.70 -5.77
N LYS A 178 1.78 -7.85 -6.60
CA LYS A 178 2.41 -7.33 -7.82
C LYS A 178 3.71 -6.59 -7.52
N SER A 179 3.74 -5.76 -6.49
CA SER A 179 4.96 -5.04 -6.06
C SER A 179 6.09 -6.00 -5.69
N ALA A 180 5.75 -7.11 -5.02
CA ALA A 180 6.68 -8.16 -4.63
C ALA A 180 7.02 -9.15 -5.78
N GLN A 181 6.44 -8.97 -6.98
CA GLN A 181 6.49 -9.95 -8.08
C GLN A 181 5.92 -11.33 -7.69
N LEU A 182 4.93 -11.33 -6.82
CA LEU A 182 4.16 -12.50 -6.44
C LEU A 182 2.80 -12.50 -7.14
N THR A 183 2.19 -13.66 -7.16
CA THR A 183 0.84 -13.88 -7.67
C THR A 183 -0.06 -14.45 -6.58
N TRP A 184 -1.35 -14.45 -6.80
CA TRP A 184 -2.31 -15.10 -5.90
C TRP A 184 -2.05 -16.60 -5.72
N ASN A 185 -1.39 -17.27 -6.66
CA ASN A 185 -1.00 -18.67 -6.56
C ASN A 185 0.21 -18.91 -5.64
N ASP A 186 0.94 -17.84 -5.29
CA ASP A 186 2.07 -17.91 -4.37
C ASP A 186 1.66 -17.83 -2.90
N ILE A 187 0.37 -17.67 -2.59
CA ILE A 187 -0.16 -17.52 -1.23
C ILE A 187 -1.37 -18.42 -1.00
N GLN A 188 -1.76 -18.57 0.27
CA GLN A 188 -3.03 -19.16 0.68
C GLN A 188 -3.92 -18.08 1.28
N VAL A 189 -5.22 -18.10 0.95
CA VAL A 189 -6.16 -17.09 1.42
C VAL A 189 -7.24 -17.71 2.30
N ILE A 190 -7.46 -17.11 3.46
CA ILE A 190 -8.60 -17.38 4.32
C ILE A 190 -9.58 -16.21 4.18
N TRP A 191 -10.73 -16.51 3.58
CA TRP A 191 -11.79 -15.54 3.40
C TRP A 191 -12.63 -15.40 4.66
N THR A 192 -12.84 -14.15 5.10
CA THR A 192 -13.75 -13.81 6.18
C THR A 192 -15.01 -13.15 5.63
N LYS A 193 -16.09 -13.21 6.40
CA LYS A 193 -17.34 -12.56 6.05
C LYS A 193 -17.31 -11.07 6.35
N ASP A 194 -16.82 -10.73 7.53
CA ASP A 194 -16.85 -9.36 8.05
C ASP A 194 -15.46 -8.71 7.95
N LEU A 195 -15.43 -7.38 7.78
CA LEU A 195 -14.20 -6.60 7.72
C LEU A 195 -13.57 -6.46 9.10
N THR A 196 -14.38 -6.12 10.10
CA THR A 196 -13.99 -5.78 11.47
C THR A 196 -15.10 -6.12 12.47
N ALA A 197 -14.84 -5.94 13.76
CA ALA A 197 -15.80 -5.96 14.86
C ALA A 197 -16.62 -7.26 15.02
N SER A 198 -16.17 -8.38 14.46
CA SER A 198 -16.84 -9.67 14.58
C SER A 198 -15.85 -10.82 14.77
N PRO A 199 -16.30 -11.96 15.34
CA PRO A 199 -15.47 -13.16 15.44
C PRO A 199 -15.00 -13.73 14.10
N ASP A 200 -15.69 -13.40 12.99
CA ASP A 200 -15.36 -13.78 11.62
C ASP A 200 -14.75 -12.60 10.84
N SER A 201 -13.89 -11.83 11.52
CA SER A 201 -13.05 -10.79 10.90
C SER A 201 -11.60 -11.27 10.77
N PRO A 202 -10.80 -10.72 9.83
CA PRO A 202 -9.41 -11.12 9.63
C PRO A 202 -8.55 -10.93 10.89
N ALA A 203 -8.74 -9.82 11.60
CA ALA A 203 -8.03 -9.49 12.83
C ALA A 203 -8.30 -10.51 13.95
N GLU A 204 -9.57 -10.89 14.15
CA GLU A 204 -9.94 -11.86 15.17
C GLU A 204 -9.49 -13.30 14.84
N LEU A 205 -9.52 -13.69 13.56
CA LEU A 205 -8.96 -14.97 13.13
C LEU A 205 -7.43 -15.00 13.33
N PHE A 206 -6.74 -13.94 12.97
CA PHE A 206 -5.28 -13.82 13.18
C PHE A 206 -4.91 -13.90 14.67
N ARG A 207 -5.72 -13.30 15.56
CA ARG A 207 -5.53 -13.38 17.00
C ARG A 207 -5.65 -14.81 17.54
N LYS A 208 -6.60 -15.58 17.01
CA LYS A 208 -6.96 -16.92 17.51
C LYS A 208 -6.18 -18.05 16.85
N ARG A 209 -5.69 -17.88 15.63
CA ARG A 209 -5.10 -18.93 14.81
C ARG A 209 -3.64 -18.65 14.50
N ASN A 210 -2.74 -19.54 14.94
CA ASN A 210 -1.30 -19.39 14.73
C ASN A 210 -0.85 -19.83 13.32
N ASP A 211 -1.70 -20.48 12.55
CA ASP A 211 -1.47 -20.90 11.16
C ASP A 211 -1.76 -19.78 10.14
N ILE A 212 -2.25 -18.63 10.60
CA ILE A 212 -2.39 -17.41 9.78
C ILE A 212 -1.12 -16.58 9.95
N ASP A 213 -0.39 -16.37 8.86
CA ASP A 213 0.88 -15.63 8.83
C ASP A 213 0.67 -14.11 8.79
N ALA A 214 -0.39 -13.66 8.08
CA ALA A 214 -0.74 -12.25 7.97
C ALA A 214 -2.26 -12.06 7.88
N CYS A 215 -2.73 -10.86 8.22
CA CYS A 215 -4.13 -10.46 8.05
C CYS A 215 -4.23 -9.00 7.62
N PHE A 216 -5.35 -8.65 6.99
CA PHE A 216 -5.70 -7.26 6.76
C PHE A 216 -6.55 -6.72 7.91
N ALA A 217 -6.36 -5.45 8.21
CA ALA A 217 -7.07 -4.76 9.29
C ALA A 217 -7.15 -3.26 9.01
N ILE A 218 -8.19 -2.62 9.50
CA ILE A 218 -8.29 -1.16 9.59
C ILE A 218 -7.58 -0.65 10.85
N THR A 219 -7.35 0.67 10.95
CA THR A 219 -6.58 1.29 12.06
C THR A 219 -6.98 0.82 13.46
N PRO A 220 -8.26 0.75 13.87
CA PRO A 220 -8.61 0.28 15.22
C PRO A 220 -8.15 -1.16 15.51
N ASP A 221 -8.33 -2.07 14.54
CA ASP A 221 -7.88 -3.46 14.67
C ASP A 221 -6.36 -3.56 14.67
N MET A 222 -5.67 -2.75 13.84
CA MET A 222 -4.20 -2.67 13.81
C MET A 222 -3.65 -2.24 15.18
N VAL A 223 -4.22 -1.20 15.78
CA VAL A 223 -3.85 -0.77 17.13
C VAL A 223 -4.07 -1.92 18.14
N GLY A 224 -5.21 -2.60 18.05
CA GLY A 224 -5.53 -3.76 18.90
C GLY A 224 -4.59 -4.95 18.72
N LEU A 225 -3.98 -5.15 17.56
CA LEU A 225 -3.06 -6.25 17.26
C LEU A 225 -1.59 -5.92 17.54
N CYS A 226 -1.16 -4.69 17.23
CA CYS A 226 0.25 -4.29 17.24
C CYS A 226 0.57 -3.23 18.31
N GLY A 227 -0.42 -2.44 18.77
CA GLY A 227 -0.24 -1.28 19.63
C GLY A 227 0.07 0.01 18.87
N GLY A 228 0.00 0.02 17.53
CA GLY A 228 0.22 1.19 16.67
C GLY A 228 1.01 0.89 15.40
N LEU A 229 1.01 1.83 14.46
CA LEU A 229 1.56 1.67 13.12
C LEU A 229 3.05 1.26 13.10
N HIS A 230 3.83 1.79 14.03
CA HIS A 230 5.29 1.54 14.13
C HIS A 230 5.67 0.62 15.29
N ASN A 231 4.68 0.04 15.97
CA ASN A 231 4.88 -0.78 17.13
C ASN A 231 4.91 -2.28 16.79
N THR A 232 5.42 -3.05 17.74
CA THR A 232 5.39 -4.51 17.70
C THR A 232 4.58 -5.00 18.88
N GLY A 233 3.58 -5.84 18.64
CA GLY A 233 2.71 -6.39 19.66
C GLY A 233 3.49 -7.13 20.74
N SER A 234 3.26 -6.77 21.98
CA SER A 234 3.92 -7.36 23.16
C SER A 234 3.33 -8.70 23.57
N GLY A 235 2.09 -8.98 23.19
CA GLY A 235 1.26 -10.08 23.70
C GLY A 235 0.49 -9.72 24.96
N ALA A 236 0.62 -8.47 25.44
CA ALA A 236 -0.18 -7.92 26.54
C ALA A 236 -1.37 -7.10 25.97
N GLU A 237 -2.36 -6.84 26.82
CA GLU A 237 -3.52 -5.98 26.52
C GLU A 237 -4.26 -6.32 25.21
N GLY A 238 -4.29 -7.62 24.87
CA GLY A 238 -4.96 -8.11 23.66
C GLY A 238 -4.11 -8.04 22.37
N THR A 239 -2.91 -7.47 22.40
CA THR A 239 -2.00 -7.48 21.26
C THR A 239 -1.46 -8.89 20.96
N VAL A 240 -1.04 -9.14 19.73
CA VAL A 240 -0.44 -10.42 19.33
C VAL A 240 1.08 -10.30 19.40
N LYS A 241 1.73 -11.16 20.20
CA LYS A 241 3.19 -11.12 20.40
C LYS A 241 3.95 -11.19 19.09
N GLY A 242 4.77 -10.17 18.85
CA GLY A 242 5.62 -10.06 17.65
C GLY A 242 4.89 -9.62 16.39
N ALA A 243 3.57 -9.41 16.44
CA ALA A 243 2.81 -8.88 15.32
C ALA A 243 3.21 -7.42 15.03
N ARG A 244 3.31 -7.08 13.76
CA ARG A 244 3.67 -5.74 13.30
C ARG A 244 3.02 -5.44 11.95
N VAL A 245 2.93 -4.17 11.61
CA VAL A 245 2.49 -3.75 10.29
C VAL A 245 3.59 -4.09 9.27
N LEU A 246 3.26 -4.92 8.29
CA LEU A 246 4.14 -5.28 7.17
C LEU A 246 4.10 -4.21 6.08
N VAL A 247 2.90 -3.77 5.71
CA VAL A 247 2.64 -2.67 4.78
C VAL A 247 1.33 -1.98 5.16
N SER A 248 1.27 -0.67 4.93
CA SER A 248 0.10 0.17 5.20
C SER A 248 -0.21 1.04 3.98
N THR A 249 -1.47 1.44 3.81
CA THR A 249 -1.86 2.47 2.85
C THR A 249 -1.33 3.87 3.25
N ALA A 250 -0.83 4.03 4.47
CA ALA A 250 -0.05 5.21 4.84
C ALA A 250 1.18 5.40 3.93
N GLU A 251 1.83 4.29 3.51
CA GLU A 251 2.95 4.29 2.56
C GLU A 251 2.49 3.92 1.14
N LEU A 252 1.65 2.87 1.00
CA LEU A 252 1.04 2.40 -0.25
C LEU A 252 -0.17 3.28 -0.61
N SER A 253 0.04 4.59 -0.67
CA SER A 253 -1.01 5.60 -0.65
C SER A 253 -1.89 5.66 -1.90
N ARG A 254 -1.49 4.99 -3.00
CA ARG A 254 -2.25 4.94 -4.25
C ARG A 254 -2.92 3.58 -4.51
N SER A 255 -3.18 2.79 -3.46
CA SER A 255 -3.80 1.48 -3.60
C SER A 255 -5.32 1.51 -3.47
N ILE A 256 -5.85 2.23 -2.48
CA ILE A 256 -7.29 2.27 -2.20
C ILE A 256 -7.85 3.66 -2.53
N ALA A 257 -8.52 3.76 -3.67
CA ALA A 257 -9.25 4.93 -4.10
C ALA A 257 -10.74 4.78 -3.74
N ASP A 258 -11.26 5.67 -2.92
CA ASP A 258 -12.68 5.75 -2.59
C ASP A 258 -13.44 6.53 -3.65
N VAL A 259 -14.58 6.01 -4.09
CA VAL A 259 -15.34 6.59 -5.19
C VAL A 259 -16.84 6.61 -4.94
N TYR A 260 -17.53 7.56 -5.59
CA TYR A 260 -18.95 7.46 -5.92
C TYR A 260 -19.13 7.04 -7.36
N VAL A 261 -20.04 6.08 -7.56
CA VAL A 261 -20.46 5.61 -8.89
C VAL A 261 -21.96 5.88 -9.05
N CYS A 262 -22.33 6.43 -10.20
CA CYS A 262 -23.72 6.74 -10.53
C CYS A 262 -24.25 5.74 -11.56
N ARG A 263 -25.51 5.37 -11.43
CA ARG A 263 -26.25 4.53 -12.35
C ARG A 263 -26.40 5.26 -13.70
N LYS A 264 -26.10 4.58 -14.81
CA LYS A 264 -26.00 5.19 -16.14
C LYS A 264 -27.29 5.89 -16.59
N ASP A 265 -28.45 5.25 -16.42
CA ASP A 265 -29.74 5.85 -16.80
C ASP A 265 -30.02 7.13 -15.99
N PHE A 266 -29.71 7.12 -14.68
CA PHE A 266 -29.86 8.30 -13.83
C PHE A 266 -28.87 9.42 -14.21
N TYR A 267 -27.60 9.05 -14.45
CA TYR A 267 -26.57 9.99 -14.86
C TYR A 267 -26.91 10.70 -16.16
N ASP A 268 -27.37 9.94 -17.19
CA ASP A 268 -27.72 10.50 -18.51
C ASP A 268 -28.92 11.46 -18.42
N ALA A 269 -29.89 11.14 -17.58
CA ALA A 269 -31.06 11.99 -17.38
C ALA A 269 -30.83 13.20 -16.47
N ASN A 270 -29.80 13.15 -15.58
CA ASN A 270 -29.61 14.14 -14.50
C ASN A 270 -28.16 14.60 -14.39
N LYS A 271 -27.42 14.71 -15.51
CA LYS A 271 -25.98 15.04 -15.50
C LYS A 271 -25.68 16.31 -14.74
N GLU A 272 -26.47 17.38 -14.91
CA GLU A 272 -26.29 18.65 -14.21
C GLU A 272 -26.43 18.48 -12.68
N LEU A 273 -27.41 17.71 -12.23
CA LEU A 273 -27.63 17.44 -10.82
C LEU A 273 -26.43 16.67 -10.21
N VAL A 274 -25.91 15.66 -10.92
CA VAL A 274 -24.72 14.91 -10.51
C VAL A 274 -23.49 15.81 -10.49
N THR A 275 -23.34 16.74 -11.45
CA THR A 275 -22.25 17.72 -11.46
C THR A 275 -22.30 18.63 -10.21
N LYS A 276 -23.50 19.08 -9.84
CA LYS A 276 -23.74 19.87 -8.62
C LYS A 276 -23.43 19.08 -7.34
N PHE A 277 -23.76 17.78 -7.32
CA PHE A 277 -23.39 16.89 -6.22
C PHE A 277 -21.87 16.83 -6.04
N VAL A 278 -21.14 16.59 -7.14
CA VAL A 278 -19.66 16.56 -7.13
C VAL A 278 -19.08 17.90 -6.66
N ALA A 279 -19.55 19.01 -7.22
CA ALA A 279 -19.03 20.33 -6.85
C ALA A 279 -19.25 20.65 -5.35
N ALA A 280 -20.43 20.33 -4.82
CA ALA A 280 -20.74 20.55 -3.41
C ALA A 280 -19.91 19.64 -2.48
N TYR A 281 -19.67 18.39 -2.86
CA TYR A 281 -18.76 17.51 -2.11
C TYR A 281 -17.33 18.07 -2.10
N LEU A 282 -16.79 18.49 -3.25
CA LEU A 282 -15.45 19.08 -3.34
C LEU A 282 -15.34 20.36 -2.50
N LYS A 283 -16.41 21.16 -2.45
CA LYS A 283 -16.46 22.34 -1.56
C LYS A 283 -16.44 21.97 -0.09
N ALA A 284 -17.15 20.91 0.29
CA ALA A 284 -17.12 20.39 1.65
C ALA A 284 -15.72 19.88 2.06
N CYS A 285 -14.97 19.29 1.13
CA CYS A 285 -13.57 18.93 1.39
C CYS A 285 -12.72 20.16 1.75
N GLU A 286 -12.84 21.25 0.99
CA GLU A 286 -12.15 22.51 1.29
C GLU A 286 -12.51 23.05 2.68
N GLU A 287 -13.82 23.04 3.03
CA GLU A 287 -14.31 23.50 4.34
C GLU A 287 -13.75 22.63 5.49
N ILE A 288 -13.70 21.30 5.32
CA ILE A 288 -13.15 20.40 6.34
C ILE A 288 -11.66 20.64 6.56
N ILE A 289 -10.89 20.83 5.47
CA ILE A 289 -9.47 21.14 5.57
C ILE A 289 -9.27 22.46 6.33
N ASP A 290 -10.05 23.51 6.02
CA ASP A 290 -9.98 24.79 6.74
C ASP A 290 -10.32 24.63 8.23
N LEU A 291 -11.38 23.90 8.55
CA LEU A 291 -11.80 23.63 9.93
C LEU A 291 -10.73 22.85 10.71
N LYS A 292 -10.13 21.83 10.09
CA LYS A 292 -9.05 21.03 10.69
C LYS A 292 -7.82 21.90 10.96
N ASN A 293 -7.32 22.64 9.96
CA ASN A 293 -6.15 23.50 10.08
C ASN A 293 -6.36 24.60 11.14
N GLN A 294 -7.57 25.17 11.21
CA GLN A 294 -7.92 26.11 12.25
C GLN A 294 -7.88 25.46 13.65
N HIS A 295 -8.40 24.25 13.78
CA HIS A 295 -8.43 23.53 15.05
C HIS A 295 -7.02 23.14 15.54
N GLU A 296 -6.13 22.75 14.64
CA GLU A 296 -4.71 22.47 14.95
C GLU A 296 -3.97 23.69 15.49
N SER A 297 -4.35 24.88 15.00
CA SER A 297 -3.79 26.15 15.48
C SER A 297 -4.43 26.63 16.79
N SER A 298 -5.73 26.42 16.96
CA SER A 298 -6.52 26.78 18.14
C SER A 298 -7.82 26.01 18.17
N PRO A 299 -8.22 25.41 19.31
CA PRO A 299 -9.46 24.64 19.41
C PRO A 299 -10.66 25.37 18.79
N SER A 300 -11.32 24.75 17.82
CA SER A 300 -12.38 25.33 17.00
C SER A 300 -13.71 24.61 17.22
N GLN A 301 -14.72 25.32 17.72
CA GLN A 301 -16.05 24.75 17.94
C GLN A 301 -16.71 24.23 16.64
N PRO A 302 -16.59 24.90 15.48
CA PRO A 302 -17.10 24.35 14.21
C PRO A 302 -16.52 22.98 13.85
N TYR A 303 -15.22 22.77 14.08
CA TYR A 303 -14.60 21.46 13.88
C TYR A 303 -15.14 20.41 14.85
N LEU A 304 -15.23 20.72 16.14
CA LEU A 304 -15.84 19.83 17.12
C LEU A 304 -17.29 19.48 16.80
N ASN A 305 -18.07 20.41 16.25
CA ASN A 305 -19.43 20.17 15.79
C ASN A 305 -19.48 19.18 14.61
N LEU A 306 -18.50 19.24 13.69
CA LEU A 306 -18.36 18.26 12.61
C LEU A 306 -18.05 16.86 13.16
N LEU A 307 -17.11 16.75 14.11
CA LEU A 307 -16.79 15.47 14.76
C LEU A 307 -17.99 14.92 15.54
N GLN A 308 -18.72 15.78 16.25
CA GLN A 308 -19.95 15.38 16.98
C GLN A 308 -21.03 14.89 16.01
N MET A 309 -21.27 15.58 14.89
CA MET A 309 -22.19 15.14 13.86
C MET A 309 -21.80 13.76 13.31
N THR A 310 -20.52 13.53 13.10
CA THR A 310 -19.98 12.24 12.64
C THR A 310 -20.23 11.13 13.68
N GLN A 311 -19.93 11.40 14.95
CA GLN A 311 -20.21 10.48 16.06
C GLN A 311 -21.70 10.14 16.17
N ASP A 312 -22.58 11.14 16.04
CA ASP A 312 -24.03 10.95 16.09
C ASP A 312 -24.55 10.08 14.92
N ILE A 313 -23.96 10.22 13.73
CA ILE A 313 -24.33 9.45 12.53
C ILE A 313 -23.84 8.00 12.63
N TYR A 314 -22.57 7.77 12.99
CA TYR A 314 -21.98 6.44 13.07
C TYR A 314 -22.35 5.72 14.39
N GLY A 315 -22.74 6.48 15.41
CA GLY A 315 -23.10 5.98 16.73
C GLY A 315 -21.91 5.75 17.66
N LYS A 316 -22.15 5.94 18.96
CA LYS A 316 -21.11 5.82 20.01
C LYS A 316 -20.53 4.43 20.18
N THR A 317 -21.16 3.40 19.65
CA THR A 317 -20.59 2.05 19.64
C THR A 317 -19.42 1.96 18.65
N THR A 318 -19.53 2.66 17.52
CA THR A 318 -18.50 2.70 16.47
C THR A 318 -17.46 3.80 16.74
N ILE A 319 -17.92 4.95 17.21
CA ILE A 319 -17.11 6.14 17.53
C ILE A 319 -17.33 6.51 19.00
N PRO A 320 -16.64 5.84 19.94
CA PRO A 320 -16.83 6.07 21.38
C PRO A 320 -16.53 7.50 21.83
N VAL A 321 -15.47 8.11 21.30
CA VAL A 321 -15.03 9.47 21.63
C VAL A 321 -14.82 10.32 20.36
N LEU A 322 -14.77 11.65 20.50
CA LEU A 322 -14.59 12.54 19.34
C LEU A 322 -13.21 12.35 18.66
N ASP A 323 -12.20 11.95 19.43
CA ASP A 323 -10.87 11.66 18.88
C ASP A 323 -10.90 10.49 17.89
N ASP A 324 -11.83 9.55 18.02
CA ASP A 324 -12.00 8.47 17.04
C ASP A 324 -12.56 9.01 15.71
N ALA A 325 -13.45 10.01 15.76
CA ALA A 325 -13.92 10.70 14.56
C ALA A 325 -12.79 11.51 13.91
N HIS A 326 -11.94 12.15 14.70
CA HIS A 326 -10.73 12.81 14.20
C HIS A 326 -9.77 11.79 13.56
N GLY A 327 -9.58 10.63 14.19
CA GLY A 327 -8.76 9.52 13.67
C GLY A 327 -9.26 9.03 12.31
N LEU A 328 -10.57 8.82 12.13
CA LEU A 328 -11.14 8.45 10.82
C LEU A 328 -10.82 9.48 9.73
N LEU A 329 -10.85 10.77 10.07
CA LEU A 329 -10.48 11.82 9.12
C LEU A 329 -8.97 11.81 8.82
N ALA A 330 -8.13 11.44 9.78
CA ALA A 330 -6.69 11.30 9.59
C ALA A 330 -6.32 10.04 8.77
N ASP A 331 -7.17 9.02 8.76
CA ASP A 331 -6.99 7.79 7.98
C ASP A 331 -7.32 7.96 6.49
N CYS A 332 -7.70 9.14 6.04
CA CYS A 332 -7.94 9.42 4.62
C CYS A 332 -7.33 10.75 4.18
N THR A 333 -6.94 10.80 2.90
CA THR A 333 -6.51 12.04 2.25
C THR A 333 -7.47 12.36 1.12
N PHE A 334 -8.05 13.57 1.13
CA PHE A 334 -8.97 14.00 0.07
C PHE A 334 -8.23 14.14 -1.27
N ALA A 335 -8.87 13.67 -2.35
CA ALA A 335 -8.41 13.94 -3.71
C ALA A 335 -8.69 15.39 -4.13
N GLY A 336 -9.78 15.96 -3.65
CA GLY A 336 -10.20 17.32 -3.97
C GLY A 336 -10.46 17.56 -5.46
N TYR A 337 -10.56 18.83 -5.84
CA TYR A 337 -10.69 19.19 -7.25
C TYR A 337 -9.45 18.77 -8.07
N PRO A 338 -8.21 19.11 -7.65
CA PRO A 338 -7.04 18.78 -8.44
C PRO A 338 -6.86 17.27 -8.65
N GLY A 339 -7.13 16.47 -7.62
CA GLY A 339 -7.09 15.01 -7.74
C GLY A 339 -8.13 14.46 -8.70
N ASN A 340 -9.35 15.00 -8.70
CA ASN A 340 -10.39 14.57 -9.65
C ASN A 340 -10.03 14.97 -11.09
N VAL A 341 -9.45 16.16 -11.31
CA VAL A 341 -8.93 16.52 -12.64
C VAL A 341 -7.87 15.54 -13.09
N ALA A 342 -6.87 15.27 -12.26
CA ALA A 342 -5.80 14.33 -12.58
C ALA A 342 -6.33 12.90 -12.81
N PHE A 343 -7.24 12.42 -11.95
CA PHE A 343 -7.80 11.07 -12.02
C PHE A 343 -8.59 10.82 -13.31
N PHE A 344 -9.41 11.77 -13.76
CA PHE A 344 -10.30 11.59 -14.90
C PHE A 344 -9.75 12.11 -16.23
N THR A 345 -8.79 13.03 -16.24
CA THR A 345 -8.39 13.73 -17.48
C THR A 345 -6.92 13.59 -17.85
N GLU A 346 -6.04 13.25 -16.90
CA GLU A 346 -4.61 13.13 -17.19
C GLU A 346 -4.31 11.81 -17.88
N GLN A 347 -3.81 11.89 -19.11
CA GLN A 347 -3.41 10.71 -19.88
C GLN A 347 -2.14 10.08 -19.28
N GLY A 348 -2.11 8.74 -19.23
CA GLY A 348 -0.96 8.00 -18.69
C GLY A 348 -0.83 8.06 -17.17
N ASN A 349 -1.79 8.64 -16.44
CA ASN A 349 -1.78 8.66 -14.99
C ASN A 349 -1.87 7.22 -14.43
N LEU A 350 -0.80 6.75 -13.76
CA LEU A 350 -0.70 5.37 -13.24
C LEU A 350 -1.70 5.07 -12.12
N HIS A 351 -2.23 6.10 -11.47
CA HIS A 351 -3.29 6.02 -10.47
C HIS A 351 -4.58 6.76 -10.90
N GLY A 352 -4.76 6.97 -12.21
CA GLY A 352 -5.96 7.55 -12.80
C GLY A 352 -7.04 6.51 -13.11
N PHE A 353 -8.20 7.00 -13.60
CA PHE A 353 -9.38 6.18 -13.90
C PHE A 353 -9.07 4.96 -14.78
N GLU A 354 -8.34 5.15 -15.89
CA GLU A 354 -8.05 4.06 -16.85
C GLU A 354 -7.18 2.95 -16.23
N ALA A 355 -6.17 3.35 -15.45
CA ALA A 355 -5.28 2.41 -14.76
C ALA A 355 -6.03 1.62 -13.68
N PHE A 356 -6.84 2.30 -12.86
CA PHE A 356 -7.67 1.65 -11.86
C PHE A 356 -8.74 0.75 -12.48
N GLN A 357 -9.42 1.19 -13.55
CA GLN A 357 -10.38 0.36 -14.25
C GLN A 357 -9.72 -0.92 -14.77
N LYS A 358 -8.56 -0.78 -15.45
CA LYS A 358 -7.83 -1.94 -15.94
C LYS A 358 -7.49 -2.91 -14.80
N ALA A 359 -6.91 -2.42 -13.71
CA ALA A 359 -6.49 -3.24 -12.57
C ALA A 359 -7.70 -3.93 -11.90
N ALA A 360 -8.78 -3.18 -11.65
CA ALA A 360 -9.97 -3.71 -10.98
C ALA A 360 -10.72 -4.76 -11.82
N LEU A 361 -10.81 -4.58 -13.15
CA LEU A 361 -11.45 -5.55 -14.03
C LEU A 361 -10.57 -6.79 -14.26
N ASP A 362 -9.23 -6.62 -14.35
CA ASP A 362 -8.30 -7.75 -14.40
C ASP A 362 -8.40 -8.59 -13.13
N LEU A 363 -8.46 -7.95 -11.97
CA LEU A 363 -8.62 -8.60 -10.68
C LEU A 363 -9.95 -9.35 -10.59
N ALA A 364 -11.06 -8.70 -10.99
CA ALA A 364 -12.40 -9.30 -10.93
C ALA A 364 -12.48 -10.59 -11.75
N VAL A 365 -11.97 -10.58 -12.99
CA VAL A 365 -11.94 -11.77 -13.84
C VAL A 365 -10.92 -12.78 -13.36
N GLY A 366 -9.68 -12.33 -13.03
CA GLY A 366 -8.59 -13.20 -12.59
C GLY A 366 -8.89 -13.95 -11.30
N ARG A 367 -9.75 -13.37 -10.43
CA ARG A 367 -10.19 -13.99 -9.17
C ARG A 367 -11.58 -14.65 -9.26
N GLY A 368 -12.21 -14.66 -10.43
CA GLY A 368 -13.50 -15.33 -10.63
C GLY A 368 -14.72 -14.61 -10.05
N TYR A 369 -14.58 -13.35 -9.62
CA TYR A 369 -15.72 -12.52 -9.21
C TYR A 369 -16.63 -12.16 -10.40
N ALA A 370 -16.04 -12.01 -11.58
CA ALA A 370 -16.71 -11.79 -12.85
C ALA A 370 -16.23 -12.80 -13.91
N LYS A 371 -17.10 -13.16 -14.85
CA LYS A 371 -16.75 -14.02 -16.01
C LYS A 371 -16.08 -13.22 -17.10
N ASP A 372 -16.56 -12.00 -17.31
CA ASP A 372 -16.12 -11.10 -18.37
C ASP A 372 -15.86 -9.69 -17.81
N ARG A 373 -15.13 -8.90 -18.60
CA ARG A 373 -14.83 -7.51 -18.26
C ARG A 373 -15.99 -6.61 -18.65
N PHE A 374 -16.64 -6.02 -17.66
CA PHE A 374 -17.67 -5.01 -17.85
C PHE A 374 -17.10 -3.64 -17.50
N GLY A 375 -16.80 -2.82 -18.52
CA GLY A 375 -16.21 -1.50 -18.33
C GLY A 375 -17.10 -0.54 -17.56
N LEU A 376 -16.46 0.27 -16.72
CA LEU A 376 -17.06 1.44 -16.09
C LEU A 376 -16.88 2.67 -16.99
N PHE A 377 -17.66 3.70 -16.78
CA PHE A 377 -17.55 4.95 -17.54
C PHE A 377 -16.95 6.04 -16.65
N PRO A 378 -16.02 6.87 -17.18
CA PRO A 378 -15.63 8.09 -16.49
C PRO A 378 -16.77 9.10 -16.52
N SER A 379 -16.79 10.03 -15.57
CA SER A 379 -17.84 11.04 -15.45
C SER A 379 -17.98 11.94 -16.69
N GLY A 380 -16.87 12.25 -17.35
CA GLY A 380 -16.85 13.23 -18.44
C GLY A 380 -17.41 14.60 -18.02
N LEU A 381 -17.14 15.00 -16.77
CA LEU A 381 -17.48 16.33 -16.26
C LEU A 381 -16.57 17.39 -16.85
N ASP A 382 -17.12 18.57 -17.12
CA ASP A 382 -16.35 19.75 -17.52
C ASP A 382 -15.83 20.46 -16.26
N TYR A 383 -14.62 20.06 -15.82
CA TYR A 383 -13.93 20.66 -14.68
C TYR A 383 -13.51 22.12 -14.92
N GLN A 384 -13.50 22.59 -16.19
CA GLN A 384 -13.23 23.99 -16.51
C GLN A 384 -14.48 24.87 -16.45
N SER A 385 -15.64 24.29 -16.17
CA SER A 385 -16.89 25.04 -16.09
C SER A 385 -16.91 26.03 -14.91
N PRO A 386 -17.68 27.13 -15.04
CA PRO A 386 -17.84 28.09 -13.94
C PRO A 386 -18.39 27.47 -12.64
N LEU A 387 -19.11 26.36 -12.74
CA LEU A 387 -19.60 25.63 -11.57
C LEU A 387 -18.47 25.15 -10.65
N PHE A 388 -17.33 24.76 -11.20
CA PHE A 388 -16.17 24.41 -10.40
C PHE A 388 -15.28 25.61 -10.10
N LEU A 389 -14.84 26.34 -11.14
CA LEU A 389 -13.80 27.38 -11.01
C LEU A 389 -14.26 28.61 -10.20
N ASN A 390 -15.55 28.95 -10.20
CA ASN A 390 -16.08 30.05 -9.40
C ASN A 390 -16.58 29.62 -8.01
N TYR A 391 -16.76 28.31 -7.78
CA TYR A 391 -17.32 27.79 -6.54
C TYR A 391 -16.24 27.27 -5.59
N LEU A 392 -15.15 26.71 -6.13
CA LEU A 392 -14.02 26.16 -5.40
C LEU A 392 -12.89 27.20 -5.27
N THR A 393 -12.11 27.07 -4.22
CA THR A 393 -10.96 27.96 -3.93
C THR A 393 -9.62 27.25 -4.15
N ARG A 394 -9.58 25.91 -4.04
CA ARG A 394 -8.38 25.08 -4.21
C ARG A 394 -8.41 24.35 -5.55
N THR A 395 -8.18 25.11 -6.62
CA THR A 395 -8.26 24.60 -8.01
C THR A 395 -6.90 24.44 -8.70
N SER A 396 -5.78 24.70 -8.00
CA SER A 396 -4.43 24.47 -8.54
C SER A 396 -4.20 22.97 -8.78
N ILE A 397 -3.76 22.62 -9.98
CA ILE A 397 -3.37 21.26 -10.38
C ILE A 397 -1.85 21.06 -10.44
N GLU A 398 -1.08 22.03 -9.92
CA GLU A 398 0.37 21.93 -9.84
C GLU A 398 0.77 20.93 -8.76
N ARG A 399 1.48 19.90 -9.16
CA ARG A 399 2.03 18.91 -8.23
C ARG A 399 3.22 19.51 -7.49
N GLN A 400 3.23 19.33 -6.19
CA GLN A 400 4.33 19.73 -5.32
C GLN A 400 5.22 18.54 -4.98
N ASP A 401 6.50 18.82 -4.70
CA ASP A 401 7.39 17.84 -4.10
C ASP A 401 6.81 17.35 -2.76
N ARG A 402 6.71 16.03 -2.60
CA ARG A 402 6.11 15.39 -1.41
C ARG A 402 7.05 15.32 -0.21
N PHE A 403 8.36 15.32 -0.45
CA PHE A 403 9.35 15.10 0.59
C PHE A 403 10.33 16.28 0.74
N ARG A 404 10.88 16.39 1.94
CA ARG A 404 12.01 17.26 2.25
C ARG A 404 13.30 16.47 1.97
N ALA A 405 13.82 16.56 0.77
CA ALA A 405 14.89 15.70 0.26
C ALA A 405 16.13 15.62 1.16
N GLU A 406 16.49 16.71 1.87
CA GLU A 406 17.63 16.73 2.80
C GLU A 406 17.33 15.92 4.07
N VAL A 407 16.15 16.12 4.67
CA VAL A 407 15.69 15.36 5.85
C VAL A 407 15.64 13.87 5.55
N VAL A 408 15.07 13.50 4.39
CA VAL A 408 15.01 12.11 3.93
C VAL A 408 16.42 11.51 3.79
N ARG A 409 17.35 12.24 3.17
CA ARG A 409 18.71 11.75 2.97
C ARG A 409 19.42 11.53 4.30
N GLU A 410 19.35 12.48 5.23
CA GLU A 410 19.93 12.37 6.57
C GLU A 410 19.34 11.17 7.33
N GLU A 411 18.02 10.96 7.26
CA GLU A 411 17.36 9.80 7.86
C GLU A 411 17.87 8.47 7.28
N ILE A 412 17.96 8.35 5.94
CA ILE A 412 18.44 7.13 5.28
C ILE A 412 19.92 6.87 5.62
N GLU A 413 20.76 7.89 5.65
CA GLU A 413 22.17 7.78 6.02
C GLU A 413 22.32 7.32 7.48
N ALA A 414 21.53 7.88 8.40
CA ALA A 414 21.52 7.48 9.81
C ALA A 414 21.04 6.03 9.99
N LEU A 415 19.96 5.63 9.32
CA LEU A 415 19.45 4.26 9.34
C LEU A 415 20.46 3.27 8.75
N SER A 416 21.14 3.63 7.67
CA SER A 416 22.18 2.81 7.05
C SER A 416 23.39 2.62 7.98
N ALA A 417 23.83 3.68 8.67
CA ALA A 417 24.93 3.62 9.61
C ALA A 417 24.57 2.87 10.91
N GLY A 418 23.34 3.02 11.38
CA GLY A 418 22.84 2.43 12.63
C GLY A 418 22.32 0.99 12.51
N GLY A 419 22.27 0.42 11.29
CA GLY A 419 21.71 -0.93 11.05
C GLY A 419 20.18 -1.02 11.10
N GLY A 420 19.47 0.10 11.18
CA GLY A 420 17.99 0.15 11.25
C GLY A 420 17.28 0.11 9.90
N LEU A 421 18.03 0.08 8.80
CA LEU A 421 17.45 0.18 7.46
C LEU A 421 16.51 -0.99 7.13
N ASP A 422 16.85 -2.21 7.55
CA ASP A 422 16.05 -3.41 7.29
C ASP A 422 14.68 -3.34 7.98
N GLU A 423 14.61 -2.73 9.16
CA GLU A 423 13.34 -2.57 9.90
C GLU A 423 12.37 -1.58 9.24
N ARG A 424 12.92 -0.64 8.47
CA ARG A 424 12.15 0.35 7.71
C ARG A 424 11.83 -0.09 6.28
N THR A 425 12.47 -1.17 5.80
CA THR A 425 12.27 -1.67 4.43
C THR A 425 10.95 -2.41 4.29
N ILE A 426 10.10 -1.96 3.36
CA ILE A 426 8.84 -2.61 2.97
C ILE A 426 9.10 -3.65 1.89
N LEU A 427 9.90 -3.25 0.89
CA LEU A 427 10.21 -4.02 -0.30
C LEU A 427 11.63 -3.68 -0.76
N SER A 428 12.36 -4.67 -1.27
CA SER A 428 13.65 -4.45 -1.95
C SER A 428 13.78 -5.31 -3.20
N PHE A 429 14.56 -4.80 -4.16
CA PHE A 429 14.99 -5.55 -5.35
C PHE A 429 16.30 -4.97 -5.90
N THR A 430 16.99 -5.74 -6.74
CA THR A 430 18.33 -5.39 -7.23
C THR A 430 18.42 -5.41 -8.74
N ILE A 431 19.31 -4.56 -9.27
CA ILE A 431 19.79 -4.59 -10.66
C ILE A 431 21.31 -4.83 -10.61
N ASN A 432 21.80 -5.84 -11.33
CA ASN A 432 23.22 -6.13 -11.46
C ASN A 432 23.80 -5.48 -12.72
N PHE A 433 25.10 -5.17 -12.69
CA PHE A 433 25.80 -4.49 -13.79
C PHE A 433 27.00 -5.27 -14.28
N GLU A 434 27.46 -4.90 -15.48
CA GLU A 434 28.76 -5.29 -15.96
C GLU A 434 29.90 -4.47 -15.30
N PRO A 435 31.11 -5.03 -15.19
CA PRO A 435 32.26 -4.31 -14.68
C PRO A 435 32.48 -2.99 -15.43
N ASN A 436 32.75 -1.91 -14.68
CA ASN A 436 32.96 -0.55 -15.21
C ASN A 436 31.78 0.09 -15.94
N GLN A 437 30.57 -0.51 -15.86
CA GLN A 437 29.40 0.12 -16.42
C GLN A 437 29.06 1.40 -15.66
N THR A 438 28.86 2.50 -16.40
CA THR A 438 28.51 3.83 -15.89
C THR A 438 27.30 4.42 -16.59
N THR A 439 26.76 3.75 -17.63
CA THR A 439 25.56 4.20 -18.35
C THR A 439 24.47 3.15 -18.27
N PHE A 440 23.24 3.58 -18.05
CA PHE A 440 22.08 2.72 -17.85
C PHE A 440 20.99 3.14 -18.82
N SER A 441 20.91 2.46 -19.97
CA SER A 441 19.93 2.81 -21.01
C SER A 441 18.58 2.14 -20.79
N ALA A 442 17.52 2.78 -21.32
CA ALA A 442 16.18 2.22 -21.29
C ALA A 442 16.03 0.95 -22.16
N GLU A 443 16.88 0.77 -23.19
CA GLU A 443 16.89 -0.46 -24.00
C GLU A 443 17.32 -1.67 -23.16
N GLN A 444 18.25 -1.48 -22.24
CA GLN A 444 18.79 -2.55 -21.41
C GLN A 444 18.01 -2.75 -20.11
N TYR A 445 17.55 -1.67 -19.48
CA TYR A 445 16.97 -1.67 -18.13
C TYR A 445 15.53 -1.12 -18.09
N GLY A 446 14.83 -1.06 -19.21
CA GLY A 446 13.51 -0.45 -19.30
C GLY A 446 12.45 -1.17 -18.45
N ALA A 447 12.56 -2.49 -18.29
CA ALA A 447 11.64 -3.26 -17.44
C ALA A 447 11.83 -2.91 -15.94
N GLU A 448 13.08 -2.78 -15.51
CA GLU A 448 13.45 -2.41 -14.16
C GLU A 448 13.07 -0.95 -13.85
N PHE A 449 13.33 -0.03 -14.79
CA PHE A 449 12.93 1.37 -14.65
C PHE A 449 11.41 1.52 -14.57
N LYS A 450 10.67 0.78 -15.40
CA LYS A 450 9.21 0.72 -15.31
C LYS A 450 8.77 0.27 -13.93
N ARG A 451 9.36 -0.80 -13.39
CA ARG A 451 9.07 -1.29 -12.04
C ARG A 451 9.33 -0.23 -10.97
N VAL A 452 10.46 0.50 -11.06
CA VAL A 452 10.77 1.58 -10.11
C VAL A 452 9.70 2.66 -10.16
N VAL A 453 9.30 3.11 -11.37
CA VAL A 453 8.30 4.17 -11.57
C VAL A 453 6.92 3.73 -11.06
N GLU A 454 6.48 2.52 -11.41
CA GLU A 454 5.21 1.96 -10.93
C GLU A 454 5.20 1.77 -9.40
N THR A 455 6.34 1.36 -8.83
CA THR A 455 6.49 1.24 -7.37
C THR A 455 6.47 2.61 -6.68
N ALA A 456 7.18 3.60 -7.25
CA ALA A 456 7.17 4.97 -6.74
C ALA A 456 5.75 5.57 -6.75
N ASP A 457 4.99 5.32 -7.81
CA ASP A 457 3.61 5.77 -7.93
C ASP A 457 2.72 5.13 -6.85
N LYS A 458 2.75 3.81 -6.72
CA LYS A 458 1.93 3.07 -5.73
C LYS A 458 2.29 3.41 -4.29
N PHE A 459 3.58 3.49 -3.97
CA PHE A 459 4.10 3.85 -2.66
C PHE A 459 4.36 5.36 -2.54
N GLY A 460 3.37 6.17 -2.89
CA GLY A 460 3.51 7.62 -2.99
C GLY A 460 3.99 8.31 -1.71
N ASN A 461 3.79 7.72 -0.54
CA ASN A 461 4.24 8.23 0.76
C ASN A 461 5.45 7.46 1.35
N ALA A 462 6.07 6.56 0.58
CA ALA A 462 7.35 5.94 0.93
C ALA A 462 8.47 6.51 0.07
N VAL A 463 9.70 6.39 0.53
CA VAL A 463 10.90 6.82 -0.19
C VAL A 463 11.59 5.62 -0.82
N ILE A 464 12.16 5.80 -2.00
CA ILE A 464 12.97 4.81 -2.69
C ILE A 464 14.45 5.17 -2.53
N ALA A 465 15.15 4.42 -1.69
CA ALA A 465 16.60 4.51 -1.61
C ALA A 465 17.24 3.69 -2.72
N ILE A 466 18.04 4.34 -3.57
CA ILE A 466 18.85 3.71 -4.62
C ILE A 466 20.26 3.52 -4.05
N ARG A 467 20.60 2.31 -3.63
CA ARG A 467 21.84 1.98 -2.93
C ARG A 467 22.84 1.34 -3.90
N GLY A 468 23.90 2.07 -4.25
CA GLY A 468 24.98 1.56 -5.10
C GLY A 468 25.98 0.75 -4.30
N HIS A 469 26.38 -0.41 -4.82
CA HIS A 469 27.38 -1.29 -4.23
C HIS A 469 28.57 -1.48 -5.17
N SER A 470 29.74 -1.76 -4.60
CA SER A 470 30.97 -2.05 -5.33
C SER A 470 31.57 -3.36 -4.86
N ASP A 471 32.31 -4.02 -5.76
CA ASP A 471 33.03 -5.24 -5.45
C ASP A 471 34.22 -4.97 -4.51
N PRO A 472 34.43 -5.78 -3.45
CA PRO A 472 35.50 -5.58 -2.48
C PRO A 472 36.86 -6.10 -2.92
N THR A 473 36.99 -6.84 -4.02
CA THR A 473 38.22 -7.56 -4.41
C THR A 473 39.45 -6.67 -4.41
N LYS A 474 39.37 -5.48 -5.04
CA LYS A 474 40.51 -4.56 -5.10
C LYS A 474 40.92 -4.04 -3.71
N THR A 475 39.94 -3.69 -2.87
CA THR A 475 40.16 -3.24 -1.48
C THR A 475 40.82 -4.34 -0.64
N LEU A 476 40.34 -5.59 -0.76
CA LEU A 476 40.93 -6.75 -0.10
C LEU A 476 42.37 -7.02 -0.55
N LEU A 477 42.63 -6.91 -1.85
CA LEU A 477 43.95 -7.10 -2.43
C LEU A 477 44.95 -6.07 -1.91
N ASP A 478 44.56 -4.81 -1.86
CA ASP A 478 45.40 -3.72 -1.37
C ASP A 478 45.62 -3.82 0.15
N LEU A 479 44.59 -4.22 0.91
CA LEU A 479 44.73 -4.51 2.34
C LEU A 479 45.77 -5.61 2.58
N VAL A 480 45.69 -6.74 1.86
CA VAL A 480 46.65 -7.85 2.00
C VAL A 480 48.04 -7.40 1.61
N LYS A 481 48.22 -6.70 0.47
CA LYS A 481 49.53 -6.20 0.02
C LYS A 481 50.14 -5.21 1.03
N ALA A 482 49.34 -4.25 1.51
CA ALA A 482 49.81 -3.25 2.46
C ALA A 482 50.20 -3.90 3.81
N GLY A 483 49.37 -4.83 4.31
CA GLY A 483 49.64 -5.55 5.54
C GLY A 483 50.90 -6.43 5.48
N MET A 484 51.13 -7.06 4.33
CA MET A 484 52.36 -7.86 4.08
C MET A 484 53.58 -6.94 3.97
N ALA A 485 53.52 -5.83 3.25
CA ALA A 485 54.61 -4.86 3.12
C ALA A 485 55.04 -4.27 4.47
N LYS A 486 54.08 -4.07 5.37
CA LYS A 486 54.37 -3.66 6.77
C LYS A 486 54.85 -4.79 7.68
N GLY A 487 54.86 -6.04 7.22
CA GLY A 487 55.18 -7.20 8.05
C GLY A 487 54.14 -7.54 9.12
N ALA A 488 53.05 -6.81 9.17
CA ALA A 488 51.95 -7.03 10.13
C ALA A 488 51.03 -8.20 9.73
N LEU A 489 50.91 -8.47 8.42
CA LEU A 489 50.09 -9.55 7.90
C LEU A 489 50.98 -10.66 7.33
N LYS A 490 50.72 -11.90 7.75
CA LYS A 490 51.41 -13.10 7.24
C LYS A 490 50.40 -13.97 6.50
N ARG A 491 50.84 -14.54 5.37
CA ARG A 491 50.06 -15.47 4.55
C ARG A 491 50.69 -16.85 4.66
N SER A 492 49.87 -17.88 4.83
CA SER A 492 50.25 -19.31 4.84
C SER A 492 49.28 -20.10 3.94
N GLY A 493 49.69 -21.32 3.56
CA GLY A 493 48.91 -22.19 2.67
C GLY A 493 49.35 -22.14 1.22
N THR A 494 48.59 -22.73 0.33
CA THR A 494 48.87 -22.86 -1.12
C THR A 494 47.90 -22.01 -1.95
N SER A 495 48.21 -21.81 -3.24
CA SER A 495 47.38 -21.06 -4.17
C SER A 495 45.93 -21.58 -4.15
N GLY A 496 44.99 -20.67 -4.01
CA GLY A 496 43.57 -20.98 -3.87
C GLY A 496 43.11 -21.26 -2.43
N ASN A 497 44.04 -21.52 -1.47
CA ASN A 497 43.69 -21.89 -0.10
C ASN A 497 44.63 -21.17 0.92
N TYR A 498 44.71 -19.83 0.81
CA TYR A 498 45.49 -19.00 1.70
C TYR A 498 44.75 -18.68 2.99
N SER A 499 45.45 -18.84 4.14
CA SER A 499 45.04 -18.28 5.42
C SER A 499 45.91 -17.08 5.77
N TYR A 500 45.32 -16.15 6.51
CA TYR A 500 45.96 -14.90 6.88
C TYR A 500 45.99 -14.72 8.38
N SER A 501 47.06 -14.14 8.89
CA SER A 501 47.17 -13.73 10.29
C SER A 501 47.69 -12.30 10.40
N LEU A 502 47.06 -11.49 11.25
CA LEU A 502 47.46 -10.12 11.59
C LEU A 502 48.09 -10.10 12.97
N ASN A 503 49.36 -9.73 13.06
CA ASN A 503 50.12 -9.71 14.32
C ASN A 503 49.99 -11.04 15.10
N GLY A 504 50.04 -12.16 14.39
CA GLY A 504 49.96 -13.51 14.96
C GLY A 504 48.53 -14.03 15.27
N ARG A 505 47.49 -13.24 15.07
CA ARG A 505 46.10 -13.66 15.24
C ARG A 505 45.44 -13.96 13.88
N PRO A 506 44.62 -15.01 13.77
CA PRO A 506 43.90 -15.31 12.52
C PRO A 506 43.12 -14.09 12.05
N LEU A 507 43.16 -13.79 10.74
CA LEU A 507 42.40 -12.75 10.09
C LEU A 507 41.51 -13.41 9.03
N ASP A 508 40.17 -13.29 9.22
CA ASP A 508 39.18 -13.73 8.25
C ASP A 508 38.87 -12.60 7.26
N LEU A 509 39.21 -12.80 5.98
CA LEU A 509 38.96 -11.85 4.91
C LEU A 509 37.48 -11.81 4.50
N SER A 510 36.60 -12.67 5.03
CA SER A 510 35.16 -12.60 4.85
C SER A 510 34.46 -11.72 5.90
N SER A 511 35.18 -11.35 6.97
CA SER A 511 34.65 -10.49 8.03
C SER A 511 34.69 -8.99 7.62
N THR A 512 33.79 -8.58 6.75
CA THR A 512 33.76 -7.23 6.13
C THR A 512 33.84 -6.10 7.16
N ALA A 513 33.06 -6.15 8.23
CA ALA A 513 33.05 -5.09 9.26
C ALA A 513 34.41 -4.95 9.96
N ALA A 514 35.07 -6.07 10.29
CA ALA A 514 36.41 -6.06 10.90
C ALA A 514 37.47 -5.49 9.96
N LEU A 515 37.38 -5.81 8.66
CA LEU A 515 38.34 -5.32 7.68
C LEU A 515 38.15 -3.82 7.41
N ILE A 516 36.90 -3.34 7.33
CA ILE A 516 36.59 -1.92 7.20
C ILE A 516 37.18 -1.14 8.41
N ASN A 517 36.92 -1.61 9.61
CA ASN A 517 37.50 -0.98 10.82
C ASN A 517 39.02 -0.92 10.78
N LEU A 518 39.70 -1.99 10.35
CA LEU A 518 41.15 -2.01 10.18
C LEU A 518 41.63 -0.97 9.15
N ILE A 519 40.91 -0.77 8.07
CA ILE A 519 41.22 0.23 7.05
C ILE A 519 40.98 1.64 7.61
N GLU A 520 39.83 1.88 8.24
CA GLU A 520 39.44 3.20 8.78
C GLU A 520 40.33 3.66 9.92
N THR A 521 40.86 2.75 10.75
CA THR A 521 41.81 3.07 11.80
C THR A 521 43.23 3.38 11.30
N GLY A 522 43.49 3.24 9.99
CA GLY A 522 44.79 3.53 9.39
C GLY A 522 45.85 2.47 9.64
N ALA A 523 45.47 1.25 10.01
CA ALA A 523 46.41 0.16 10.31
C ALA A 523 47.42 -0.11 9.18
N PHE A 524 47.02 0.19 7.94
CA PHE A 524 47.81 -0.09 6.73
C PHE A 524 48.21 1.17 5.94
N ASP A 525 48.05 2.36 6.49
CA ASP A 525 48.44 3.61 5.84
C ASP A 525 49.97 3.74 5.69
N GLY A 526 50.44 4.54 4.73
CA GLY A 526 51.85 4.87 4.53
C GLY A 526 52.69 3.81 3.78
N VAL A 527 52.06 2.87 3.09
CA VAL A 527 52.74 2.00 2.12
C VAL A 527 52.76 2.69 0.75
N PRO A 528 53.93 2.91 0.14
CA PRO A 528 53.99 3.54 -1.18
C PRO A 528 53.13 2.78 -2.22
N GLU A 529 52.37 3.52 -3.03
CA GLU A 529 51.52 3.01 -4.13
C GLU A 529 50.40 2.04 -3.74
N ILE A 530 50.23 1.74 -2.45
CA ILE A 530 49.20 0.80 -1.95
C ILE A 530 48.46 1.44 -0.78
N ASN A 531 47.27 1.95 -1.00
CA ASN A 531 46.46 2.57 0.03
C ASN A 531 45.04 1.98 0.07
N PRO A 532 44.76 1.01 0.98
CA PRO A 532 43.45 0.39 1.10
C PRO A 532 42.34 1.40 1.42
N ARG A 533 42.64 2.50 2.12
CA ARG A 533 41.67 3.56 2.45
C ARG A 533 41.26 4.33 1.21
N GLU A 534 42.19 4.71 0.36
CA GLU A 534 41.91 5.38 -0.91
C GLU A 534 41.11 4.47 -1.86
N THR A 535 41.45 3.17 -1.93
CA THR A 535 40.73 2.19 -2.73
C THR A 535 39.29 2.03 -2.23
N MET A 536 39.09 1.96 -0.91
CA MET A 536 37.76 1.89 -0.29
C MET A 536 36.95 3.18 -0.56
N GLN A 537 37.57 4.35 -0.45
CA GLN A 537 36.92 5.63 -0.76
C GLN A 537 36.57 5.75 -2.25
N SER A 538 37.44 5.29 -3.14
CA SER A 538 37.17 5.25 -4.58
C SER A 538 35.99 4.33 -4.90
N ALA A 539 35.90 3.17 -4.25
CA ALA A 539 34.77 2.26 -4.37
C ALA A 539 33.44 2.90 -3.87
N LEU A 540 33.51 3.66 -2.77
CA LEU A 540 32.36 4.42 -2.26
C LEU A 540 31.91 5.50 -3.26
N ASN A 541 32.83 6.27 -3.80
CA ASN A 541 32.54 7.32 -4.80
C ASN A 541 31.93 6.72 -6.09
N LEU A 542 32.50 5.61 -6.57
CA LEU A 542 31.98 4.89 -7.73
C LEU A 542 30.56 4.38 -7.48
N SER A 543 30.30 3.79 -6.33
CA SER A 543 28.98 3.28 -5.98
C SER A 543 27.93 4.39 -5.89
N ARG A 544 28.30 5.56 -5.33
CA ARG A 544 27.44 6.74 -5.30
C ARG A 544 27.14 7.27 -6.69
N SER A 545 28.16 7.42 -7.54
CA SER A 545 28.01 7.85 -8.93
C SER A 545 27.05 6.92 -9.71
N ARG A 546 27.13 5.61 -9.51
CA ARG A 546 26.22 4.64 -10.11
C ARG A 546 24.78 4.82 -9.64
N ALA A 547 24.57 5.02 -8.34
CA ALA A 547 23.24 5.28 -7.78
C ALA A 547 22.63 6.57 -8.36
N ASP A 548 23.42 7.65 -8.47
CA ASP A 548 23.00 8.90 -9.09
C ASP A 548 22.60 8.71 -10.56
N GLN A 549 23.41 8.00 -11.32
CA GLN A 549 23.13 7.76 -12.75
C GLN A 549 21.90 6.88 -12.96
N VAL A 550 21.69 5.86 -12.12
CA VAL A 550 20.48 5.04 -12.16
C VAL A 550 19.25 5.89 -11.84
N ARG A 551 19.29 6.75 -10.82
CA ARG A 551 18.21 7.71 -10.52
C ARG A 551 17.89 8.57 -11.74
N ASP A 552 18.92 9.18 -12.34
CA ASP A 552 18.73 10.08 -13.48
C ASP A 552 18.16 9.33 -14.71
N SER A 553 18.56 8.07 -14.90
CA SER A 553 18.01 7.20 -15.95
C SER A 553 16.55 6.84 -15.70
N VAL A 554 16.16 6.55 -14.47
CA VAL A 554 14.75 6.31 -14.07
C VAL A 554 13.90 7.56 -14.30
N VAL A 555 14.39 8.74 -13.90
CA VAL A 555 13.72 10.02 -14.11
C VAL A 555 13.58 10.32 -15.62
N GLY A 556 14.64 10.08 -16.39
CA GLY A 556 14.62 10.23 -17.83
C GLY A 556 13.61 9.30 -18.52
N TYR A 557 13.56 8.04 -18.06
CA TYR A 557 12.58 7.05 -18.53
C TYR A 557 11.15 7.51 -18.24
N ALA A 558 10.84 7.89 -17.01
CA ALA A 558 9.50 8.38 -16.64
C ALA A 558 9.08 9.56 -17.51
N LYS A 559 9.96 10.54 -17.69
CA LYS A 559 9.71 11.71 -18.56
C LYS A 559 9.45 11.31 -20.02
N ALA A 560 10.22 10.37 -20.57
CA ALA A 560 10.05 9.89 -21.94
C ALA A 560 8.72 9.14 -22.15
N GLN A 561 8.17 8.54 -21.09
CA GLN A 561 6.85 7.90 -21.08
C GLN A 561 5.70 8.87 -20.75
N GLY A 562 5.97 10.14 -20.51
CA GLY A 562 4.96 11.12 -20.09
C GLY A 562 4.44 10.91 -18.65
N LEU A 563 5.19 10.18 -17.82
CA LEU A 563 4.81 9.87 -16.43
C LEU A 563 5.35 10.93 -15.47
N ALA A 564 4.53 11.35 -14.53
CA ALA A 564 4.94 12.20 -13.43
C ALA A 564 5.69 11.37 -12.37
N LEU A 565 6.86 11.85 -11.96
CA LEU A 565 7.67 11.21 -10.92
C LEU A 565 8.21 12.28 -9.97
N ASP A 566 7.95 12.14 -8.68
CA ASP A 566 8.52 13.02 -7.66
C ASP A 566 9.99 12.66 -7.42
N LYS A 567 10.88 13.56 -7.81
CA LYS A 567 12.33 13.36 -7.65
C LYS A 567 12.77 13.35 -6.19
N THR A 568 12.00 13.98 -5.30
CA THR A 568 12.32 14.00 -3.86
C THR A 568 12.06 12.65 -3.20
N GLN A 569 11.22 11.81 -3.80
CA GLN A 569 10.94 10.45 -3.36
C GLN A 569 12.13 9.49 -3.63
N ILE A 570 13.02 9.81 -4.58
CA ILE A 570 14.08 8.89 -5.02
C ILE A 570 15.44 9.41 -4.56
N GLN A 571 16.05 8.70 -3.61
CA GLN A 571 17.28 9.13 -2.94
C GLN A 571 18.45 8.19 -3.24
N PRO A 572 19.49 8.67 -3.95
CA PRO A 572 20.69 7.87 -4.24
C PRO A 572 21.65 7.84 -3.05
N LEU A 573 22.21 6.67 -2.77
CA LEU A 573 23.15 6.42 -1.69
C LEU A 573 24.31 5.52 -2.15
N GLY A 574 25.55 5.89 -1.87
CA GLY A 574 26.72 5.04 -2.05
C GLY A 574 26.95 4.16 -0.82
N VAL A 575 27.06 2.86 -1.00
CA VAL A 575 27.38 1.87 0.04
C VAL A 575 28.85 1.41 -0.05
N GLY A 576 29.43 1.50 -1.24
CA GLY A 576 30.79 1.02 -1.51
C GLY A 576 30.91 -0.48 -1.30
N VAL A 577 31.92 -0.87 -0.52
CA VAL A 577 32.25 -2.27 -0.21
C VAL A 577 31.75 -2.71 1.17
N ARG A 578 30.94 -1.89 1.86
CA ARG A 578 30.51 -2.15 3.24
C ARG A 578 29.55 -3.32 3.38
N GLU A 579 28.74 -3.56 2.36
CA GLU A 579 27.72 -4.60 2.35
C GLU A 579 27.86 -5.48 1.10
N PRO A 580 28.93 -6.28 0.98
CA PRO A 580 29.10 -7.17 -0.16
C PRO A 580 28.09 -8.31 -0.10
N PHE A 581 27.56 -8.74 -1.24
CA PHE A 581 26.76 -9.97 -1.35
C PHE A 581 27.67 -11.20 -1.14
N ILE A 582 28.87 -11.16 -1.72
CA ILE A 582 29.95 -12.12 -1.49
C ILE A 582 31.14 -11.37 -0.93
N ALA A 583 31.43 -11.59 0.36
CA ALA A 583 32.45 -10.84 1.08
C ALA A 583 33.89 -11.07 0.54
N LYS A 584 34.17 -12.27 0.01
CA LYS A 584 35.46 -12.66 -0.56
C LYS A 584 35.24 -13.37 -1.89
N PRO A 585 35.01 -12.65 -3.01
CA PRO A 585 34.81 -13.25 -4.31
C PRO A 585 36.03 -14.07 -4.76
N ALA A 586 35.79 -15.30 -5.23
CA ALA A 586 36.84 -16.20 -5.72
C ALA A 586 37.12 -16.03 -7.22
N ASN A 587 36.17 -15.45 -7.96
CA ASN A 587 36.22 -15.27 -9.41
C ASN A 587 35.41 -14.05 -9.84
N MET A 588 35.46 -13.75 -11.14
CA MET A 588 34.76 -12.57 -11.71
C MET A 588 33.24 -12.69 -11.63
N ASP A 589 32.65 -13.88 -11.73
CA ASP A 589 31.20 -14.05 -11.67
C ASP A 589 30.65 -13.80 -10.26
N GLU A 590 31.43 -14.15 -9.24
CA GLU A 590 31.12 -13.78 -7.85
C GLU A 590 31.33 -12.28 -7.60
N ALA A 591 32.39 -11.68 -8.19
CA ALA A 591 32.64 -10.24 -8.10
C ALA A 591 31.51 -9.42 -8.75
N LYS A 592 30.94 -9.88 -9.88
CA LYS A 592 29.79 -9.25 -10.52
C LYS A 592 28.55 -9.19 -9.63
N GLN A 593 28.33 -10.16 -8.76
CA GLN A 593 27.19 -10.15 -7.85
C GLN A 593 27.27 -9.01 -6.81
N ASN A 594 28.48 -8.52 -6.52
CA ASN A 594 28.68 -7.32 -5.70
C ASN A 594 28.45 -6.01 -6.48
N MET A 595 28.55 -6.03 -7.81
CA MET A 595 28.36 -4.86 -8.66
C MET A 595 26.87 -4.67 -8.95
N ARG A 596 26.15 -4.10 -8.00
CA ARG A 596 24.71 -3.95 -8.05
C ARG A 596 24.22 -2.60 -7.57
N VAL A 597 23.03 -2.23 -7.95
CA VAL A 597 22.21 -1.23 -7.28
C VAL A 597 21.00 -1.92 -6.66
N GLU A 598 20.77 -1.64 -5.40
CA GLU A 598 19.62 -2.10 -4.64
C GLU A 598 18.63 -0.96 -4.50
N PHE A 599 17.36 -1.23 -4.80
CA PHE A 599 16.25 -0.34 -4.54
C PHE A 599 15.58 -0.80 -3.26
N ARG A 600 15.44 0.11 -2.29
CA ARG A 600 14.68 -0.15 -1.06
C ARG A 600 13.56 0.85 -0.93
N ILE A 601 12.36 0.36 -0.79
CA ILE A 601 11.18 1.14 -0.46
C ILE A 601 11.13 1.24 1.07
N LEU A 602 11.25 2.45 1.57
CA LEU A 602 11.46 2.73 3.00
C LEU A 602 10.30 3.54 3.58
N ARG A 603 9.88 3.16 4.78
CA ARG A 603 9.13 4.04 5.67
C ARG A 603 10.02 5.15 6.16
N VAL A 604 9.55 6.39 6.04
CA VAL A 604 10.22 7.59 6.57
C VAL A 604 9.39 8.21 7.68
N GLN A 605 10.01 9.05 8.50
CA GLN A 605 9.31 9.77 9.55
C GLN A 605 8.37 10.83 8.95
N ALA A 606 7.32 11.17 9.70
CA ALA A 606 6.32 12.14 9.25
C ALA A 606 6.94 13.51 8.92
N GLU A 607 7.99 13.89 9.63
CA GLU A 607 8.73 15.15 9.43
C GLU A 607 9.44 15.23 8.07
N ALA A 608 9.70 14.09 7.45
CA ALA A 608 10.27 14.01 6.11
C ALA A 608 9.26 14.34 5.01
N ALA A 609 7.97 14.18 5.27
CA ALA A 609 6.90 14.54 4.34
C ALA A 609 6.56 16.03 4.42
N LYS A 610 6.07 16.58 3.30
CA LYS A 610 5.48 17.92 3.24
C LYS A 610 3.97 17.79 3.35
N PRO A 611 3.31 18.54 4.24
CA PRO A 611 1.85 18.57 4.29
C PRO A 611 1.26 19.04 2.95
N THR A 612 0.21 18.37 2.50
CA THR A 612 -0.57 18.78 1.33
C THR A 612 -2.04 18.79 1.69
N ASP A 613 -2.81 19.73 1.14
CA ASP A 613 -4.27 19.79 1.33
C ASP A 613 -4.96 18.61 0.62
N PHE A 614 -4.45 18.27 -0.56
CA PHE A 614 -4.97 17.17 -1.38
C PHE A 614 -3.85 16.25 -1.86
N ASP A 615 -4.19 15.01 -2.09
CA ASP A 615 -3.27 14.01 -2.64
C ASP A 615 -3.68 13.60 -4.07
N PHE A 616 -2.78 13.86 -5.08
CA PHE A 616 -3.04 13.56 -6.49
C PHE A 616 -1.75 13.42 -7.31
#